data_81d398821f50a76c8a3425d49320f9a8
#
_entry.id   81d398821f50a76c8a3425d49320f9a8
#
_cell.length_a   1.000
_cell.length_b   1.000
_cell.length_c   1.000
_cell.angle_alpha   90.00
_cell.angle_beta   90.00
_cell.angle_gamma   90.00
#
_symmetry.space_group_name_H-M   'P 1'
#
loop_
_entity.id
_entity.type
_entity.pdbx_description
1 polymer ?
#
loop_
_entity_poly.entity_id
_entity_poly.type
_entity_poly.pdbx_seq_one_letter_code
_entity_poly.pdbx_strand_id
1 'polypeptide(L)' 'MVDKNDVLAVLDLIRPSLMADGGDVKLIDVTEQGEVVVELTGACKGCPLSQMTLANGIERILKERVPGVMRVVPAEEMM' A
#
# COMPACT_ATOMS: atom_id res chain seq x y z
N MET A 1 -12.39 12.23 3.26
CA MET A 1 -12.36 11.28 2.14
C MET A 1 -10.95 11.17 1.61
N VAL A 2 -10.47 9.96 1.35
CA VAL A 2 -9.09 9.75 0.88
C VAL A 2 -8.99 10.11 -0.60
N ASP A 3 -7.99 10.92 -0.94
CA ASP A 3 -7.72 11.30 -2.32
C ASP A 3 -6.73 10.29 -2.93
N LYS A 4 -7.11 9.68 -4.06
CA LYS A 4 -6.24 8.75 -4.77
C LYS A 4 -4.92 9.39 -5.18
N ASN A 5 -4.94 10.65 -5.55
CA ASN A 5 -3.73 11.36 -5.97
C ASN A 5 -2.74 11.49 -4.81
N ASP A 6 -3.23 11.74 -3.61
CA ASP A 6 -2.38 11.81 -2.42
C ASP A 6 -1.77 10.44 -2.12
N VAL A 7 -2.58 9.39 -2.25
CA VAL A 7 -2.09 8.01 -2.04
C VAL A 7 -1.02 7.66 -3.07
N LEU A 8 -1.27 7.99 -4.33
CA LEU A 8 -0.30 7.72 -5.39
C LEU A 8 1.02 8.45 -5.15
N ALA A 9 0.95 9.69 -4.70
CA ALA A 9 2.16 10.46 -4.42
C ALA A 9 2.99 9.81 -3.31
N VAL A 10 2.33 9.32 -2.25
CA VAL A 10 3.02 8.63 -1.16
C VAL A 10 3.59 7.31 -1.62
N LEU A 11 2.83 6.54 -2.41
CA LEU A 11 3.32 5.28 -2.95
C LEU A 11 4.54 5.49 -3.84
N ASP A 12 4.55 6.55 -4.63
CA ASP A 12 5.71 6.88 -5.46
C ASP A 12 6.96 7.18 -4.62
N LEU A 13 6.78 7.70 -3.41
CA LEU A 13 7.91 7.95 -2.51
C LEU A 13 8.51 6.66 -1.97
N ILE A 14 7.69 5.64 -1.73
CA ILE A 14 8.17 4.39 -1.15
C ILE A 14 8.56 3.34 -2.18
N ARG A 15 8.10 3.48 -3.43
CA ARG A 15 8.39 2.50 -4.49
C ARG A 15 9.88 2.27 -4.71
N PRO A 16 10.75 3.31 -4.75
CA PRO A 16 12.17 3.06 -4.94
C PRO A 16 12.79 2.11 -3.91
N SER A 17 12.37 2.22 -2.66
CA SER A 17 12.85 1.31 -1.61
C SER A 17 12.39 -0.12 -1.85
N LEU A 18 11.13 -0.29 -2.27
CA LEU A 18 10.58 -1.61 -2.57
C LEU A 18 11.24 -2.22 -3.80
N MET A 19 11.47 -1.42 -4.82
CA MET A 19 12.11 -1.87 -6.05
C MET A 19 13.55 -2.30 -5.80
N ALA A 20 14.25 -1.62 -4.89
CA ALA A 20 15.60 -2.00 -4.51
C ALA A 20 15.65 -3.39 -3.89
N ASP A 21 14.57 -3.80 -3.21
CA ASP A 21 14.45 -5.13 -2.62
C ASP A 21 13.84 -6.15 -3.59
N GLY A 22 13.60 -5.76 -4.83
CA GLY A 22 13.04 -6.63 -5.85
C GLY A 22 11.53 -6.68 -5.90
N GLY A 23 10.84 -5.79 -5.17
CA GLY A 23 9.38 -5.73 -5.15
C GLY A 23 8.84 -4.42 -5.69
N ASP A 24 7.53 -4.30 -5.72
CA ASP A 24 6.84 -3.06 -6.12
C ASP A 24 5.46 -3.05 -5.49
N VAL A 25 4.79 -1.90 -5.57
CA VAL A 25 3.43 -1.72 -5.06
C VAL A 25 2.60 -0.94 -6.08
N LYS A 26 1.36 -1.36 -6.27
CA LYS A 26 0.40 -0.68 -7.14
C LYS A 26 -0.84 -0.33 -6.34
N LEU A 27 -1.40 0.85 -6.59
CA LEU A 27 -2.69 1.22 -6.05
C LEU A 27 -3.79 0.57 -6.89
N ILE A 28 -4.64 -0.21 -6.24
CA ILE A 28 -5.76 -0.88 -6.91
C ILE A 28 -7.03 -0.06 -6.71
N ASP A 29 -7.32 0.31 -5.47
CA ASP A 29 -8.54 1.05 -5.18
C ASP A 29 -8.42 1.78 -3.84
N VAL A 30 -9.32 2.73 -3.64
CA VAL A 30 -9.49 3.43 -2.37
C VAL A 30 -10.97 3.45 -2.07
N THR A 31 -11.39 2.88 -0.95
CA THR A 31 -12.80 2.82 -0.60
C THR A 31 -13.23 4.06 0.15
N GLU A 32 -14.54 4.29 0.21
CA GLU A 32 -15.10 5.40 0.96
C GLU A 32 -14.87 5.28 2.46
N GLN A 33 -14.58 4.07 2.92
CA GLN A 33 -14.33 3.78 4.32
C GLN A 33 -12.90 4.08 4.75
N GLY A 34 -12.07 4.52 3.82
CA GLY A 34 -10.68 4.82 4.10
C GLY A 34 -9.74 3.64 3.97
N GLU A 35 -10.20 2.56 3.33
CA GLU A 35 -9.36 1.41 3.03
C GLU A 35 -8.62 1.64 1.72
N VAL A 36 -7.31 1.47 1.76
CA VAL A 36 -6.46 1.56 0.57
C VAL A 36 -6.08 0.15 0.15
N VAL A 37 -6.50 -0.24 -1.04
CA VAL A 37 -6.20 -1.57 -1.58
C VAL A 37 -4.99 -1.46 -2.49
N VAL A 38 -3.95 -2.20 -2.17
CA VAL A 38 -2.70 -2.19 -2.94
C VAL A 38 -2.35 -3.60 -3.39
N GLU A 39 -1.64 -3.70 -4.50
CA GLU A 39 -1.10 -4.96 -4.99
C GLU A 39 0.42 -4.94 -4.82
N LEU A 40 0.94 -5.92 -4.10
CA LEU A 40 2.38 -6.10 -3.94
C LEU A 40 2.86 -7.10 -4.98
N THR A 41 3.94 -6.74 -5.69
CA THR A 41 4.48 -7.56 -6.76
C THR A 41 5.97 -7.87 -6.52
N GLY A 42 6.52 -8.76 -7.33
CA GLY A 42 7.93 -9.13 -7.24
C GLY A 42 8.22 -9.97 -6.00
N ALA A 43 9.34 -9.71 -5.35
CA ALA A 43 9.77 -10.46 -4.17
C ALA A 43 8.78 -10.35 -3.01
N CYS A 44 7.99 -9.28 -2.98
CA CYS A 44 6.99 -9.08 -1.93
C CYS A 44 5.80 -10.04 -2.06
N LYS A 45 5.57 -10.59 -3.24
CA LYS A 45 4.40 -11.43 -3.51
C LYS A 45 4.53 -12.85 -2.98
N GLY A 46 5.75 -13.35 -2.83
CA GLY A 46 5.97 -14.75 -2.49
C GLY A 46 5.96 -15.08 -1.01
N CYS A 47 5.84 -14.08 -0.13
CA CYS A 47 5.94 -14.30 1.31
C CYS A 47 4.81 -13.61 2.05
N PRO A 48 3.85 -14.37 2.62
CA PRO A 48 2.71 -13.77 3.33
C PRO A 48 3.11 -12.87 4.49
N LEU A 49 4.15 -13.23 5.24
CA LEU A 49 4.64 -12.41 6.35
C LEU A 49 5.21 -11.10 5.85
N SER A 50 5.94 -11.12 4.74
CA SER A 50 6.47 -9.89 4.15
C SER A 50 5.36 -8.98 3.64
N GLN A 51 4.30 -9.55 3.06
CA GLN A 51 3.16 -8.78 2.59
C GLN A 51 2.47 -8.06 3.75
N MET A 52 2.25 -8.75 4.86
CA MET A 52 1.62 -8.14 6.03
C MET A 52 2.51 -7.05 6.62
N THR A 53 3.80 -7.28 6.72
CA THR A 53 4.73 -6.29 7.26
C THR A 53 4.78 -5.05 6.37
N LEU A 54 4.81 -5.24 5.05
CA LEU A 54 4.82 -4.13 4.11
C LEU A 54 3.50 -3.36 4.14
N ALA A 55 2.38 -4.08 4.18
CA ALA A 55 1.07 -3.43 4.26
C ALA A 55 0.96 -2.58 5.53
N ASN A 56 1.44 -3.09 6.66
CA ASN A 56 1.44 -2.34 7.91
C ASN A 56 2.33 -1.11 7.84
N GLY A 57 3.50 -1.24 7.23
CA GLY A 57 4.41 -0.11 7.04
C GLY A 57 3.82 0.96 6.13
N ILE A 58 3.22 0.54 5.04
CA ILE A 58 2.55 1.44 4.10
C ILE A 58 1.36 2.13 4.78
N GLU A 59 0.57 1.37 5.54
CA GLU A 59 -0.56 1.90 6.28
C GLU A 59 -0.12 3.03 7.22
N ARG A 60 0.95 2.82 7.95
CA ARG A 60 1.47 3.81 8.89
C ARG A 60 1.85 5.10 8.17
N ILE A 61 2.58 4.97 7.06
CA ILE A 61 3.02 6.12 6.28
C ILE A 61 1.82 6.87 5.70
N LEU A 62 0.86 6.14 5.14
CA LEU A 62 -0.32 6.74 4.55
C LEU A 62 -1.18 7.45 5.61
N LYS A 63 -1.33 6.86 6.79
CA LYS A 63 -2.07 7.49 7.88
C LYS A 63 -1.45 8.81 8.31
N GLU A 64 -0.13 8.88 8.28
CA GLU A 64 0.58 10.10 8.66
C GLU A 64 0.49 11.19 7.59
N ARG A 65 0.47 10.80 6.31
CA ARG A 65 0.56 11.75 5.19
C ARG A 65 -0.76 12.03 4.50
N VAL A 66 -1.67 11.07 4.52
CA VAL A 66 -2.97 11.21 3.84
C VAL A 66 -4.08 11.12 4.88
N PRO A 67 -4.77 12.24 5.16
CA PRO A 67 -5.88 12.20 6.12
C PRO A 67 -7.03 11.36 5.60
N GLY A 68 -7.67 10.62 6.49
CA GLY A 68 -8.80 9.77 6.15
C GLY A 68 -8.44 8.32 5.92
N VAL A 69 -7.16 8.00 5.75
CA VAL A 69 -6.74 6.60 5.58
C VAL A 69 -6.93 5.88 6.92
N MET A 70 -7.71 4.81 6.89
CA MET A 70 -7.97 3.99 8.07
C MET A 70 -7.09 2.75 8.09
N ARG A 71 -6.89 2.13 6.91
CA ARG A 71 -6.04 0.95 6.80
C ARG A 71 -5.63 0.70 5.36
N VAL A 72 -4.60 -0.11 5.20
CA VAL A 72 -4.12 -0.57 3.91
C VAL A 72 -4.23 -2.09 3.88
N VAL A 73 -4.80 -2.63 2.81
CA VAL A 73 -4.97 -4.07 2.66
C VAL A 73 -4.36 -4.53 1.34
N PRO A 74 -3.69 -5.69 1.33
CA PRO A 74 -3.24 -6.29 0.07
C PRO A 74 -4.44 -6.73 -0.76
N ALA A 75 -4.35 -6.54 -2.08
CA ALA A 75 -5.44 -6.93 -2.97
C ALA A 75 -5.79 -8.43 -2.83
N GLU A 76 -4.81 -9.26 -2.53
CA GLU A 76 -5.00 -10.69 -2.38
C GLU A 76 -5.93 -11.05 -1.21
N GLU A 77 -5.99 -10.21 -0.18
CA GLU A 77 -6.89 -10.45 0.94
C GLU A 77 -8.34 -10.10 0.64
N MET A 78 -8.56 -9.31 -0.42
CA MET A 78 -9.90 -8.88 -0.81
C MET A 78 -10.65 -9.92 -1.64
N MET A 79 -9.99 -10.98 -2.05
CA MET A 79 -10.59 -12.03 -2.86
C MET A 79 -11.09 -13.21 -2.04
#